data_5b67e52ae9abad3f993cc0501d277369
#
_entry.id   5b67e52ae9abad3f993cc0501d277369
#
_cell.length_a   1.000
_cell.length_b   1.000
_cell.length_c   1.000
_cell.angle_alpha   90.00
_cell.angle_beta   90.00
_cell.angle_gamma   90.00
#
_symmetry.space_group_name_H-M   'P 1'
#
loop_
_entity.id
_entity.type
_entity.pdbx_description
1 polymer ?
#
loop_
_entity_poly.entity_id
_entity_poly.type
_entity_poly.pdbx_seq_one_letter_code
_entity_poly.pdbx_strand_id
1 'polypeptide(L)'
;MANIFLKEPFKHQKDAVASCHNTDMHNYAYLMEMGTGKTLTALIDLLLLNNKDIVECAVVLAPKSVYRNWMKEINTFISSDYDYKVNTWEPSMIDPYTKENLSTEKFFVAGRESKLHVFLMNIESLSTPKGMNYLSAFLSRKDLSRTMMIVDESTTIKTPTAKRTKNLIKITKDIAYKRILTGTPVTKSPLDIYTQFAFLDTKILGQSNYYAFRARYAKIINRPTSGGRHFPLITGYQRLEELEEKIYTHAFRVKKEECTDLPDKVYQKRFVTMSEKQLVAYESLRRNAMFIFND
;
A
#
# COMPACT_ATOMS: atom_id res chain seq x y z
N MET A 1 -22.54 -22.92 6.94
CA MET A 1 -21.68 -21.73 7.06
C MET A 1 -22.48 -20.58 6.52
N ALA A 2 -22.72 -19.55 7.33
CA ALA A 2 -23.38 -18.34 6.84
C ALA A 2 -22.55 -17.79 5.67
N ASN A 3 -23.23 -17.32 4.62
CA ASN A 3 -22.58 -16.80 3.43
C ASN A 3 -21.95 -15.45 3.81
N ILE A 4 -20.67 -15.46 4.21
CA ILE A 4 -19.95 -14.28 4.72
C ILE A 4 -19.85 -13.22 3.62
N PHE A 5 -19.77 -13.68 2.37
CA PHE A 5 -19.62 -12.82 1.21
C PHE A 5 -20.96 -12.67 0.47
N LEU A 6 -21.33 -11.43 0.16
CA LEU A 6 -22.54 -11.13 -0.65
C LEU A 6 -22.33 -11.41 -2.14
N LYS A 7 -21.07 -11.56 -2.60
CA LYS A 7 -20.71 -11.88 -3.99
C LYS A 7 -19.65 -12.95 -4.02
N GLU A 8 -19.75 -13.85 -4.98
CA GLU A 8 -18.74 -14.89 -5.17
C GLU A 8 -17.45 -14.28 -5.75
N PRO A 9 -16.27 -14.57 -5.12
CA PRO A 9 -14.99 -14.11 -5.63
C PRO A 9 -14.62 -14.79 -6.96
N PHE A 10 -13.96 -14.05 -7.83
CA PHE A 10 -13.41 -14.60 -9.07
C PHE A 10 -12.30 -15.63 -8.80
N LYS A 11 -12.03 -16.49 -9.79
CA LYS A 11 -11.02 -17.54 -9.68
C LYS A 11 -9.66 -17.00 -9.26
N HIS A 12 -9.15 -15.97 -9.94
CA HIS A 12 -7.84 -15.37 -9.62
C HIS A 12 -7.75 -14.80 -8.20
N GLN A 13 -8.86 -14.34 -7.63
CA GLN A 13 -8.90 -13.86 -6.23
C GLN A 13 -8.83 -15.03 -5.25
N LYS A 14 -9.54 -16.13 -5.55
CA LYS A 14 -9.46 -17.38 -4.77
C LYS A 14 -8.05 -17.96 -4.83
N ASP A 15 -7.44 -18.00 -6.02
CA ASP A 15 -6.09 -18.50 -6.24
C ASP A 15 -5.04 -17.66 -5.49
N ALA A 16 -5.19 -16.32 -5.48
CA ALA A 16 -4.31 -15.42 -4.75
C ALA A 16 -4.33 -15.68 -3.24
N VAL A 17 -5.52 -15.82 -2.65
CA VAL A 17 -5.68 -16.11 -1.23
C VAL A 17 -5.20 -17.53 -0.91
N ALA A 18 -5.52 -18.51 -1.74
CA ALA A 18 -5.05 -19.88 -1.57
C ALA A 18 -3.52 -19.97 -1.60
N SER A 19 -2.86 -19.23 -2.50
CA SER A 19 -1.39 -19.14 -2.56
C SER A 19 -0.78 -18.62 -1.26
N CYS A 20 -1.39 -17.61 -0.65
CA CYS A 20 -0.96 -17.10 0.66
C CYS A 20 -1.18 -18.14 1.78
N HIS A 21 -2.36 -18.72 1.86
CA HIS A 21 -2.75 -19.63 2.95
C HIS A 21 -2.09 -20.99 2.89
N ASN A 22 -1.80 -21.51 1.68
CA ASN A 22 -1.12 -22.80 1.51
C ASN A 22 0.35 -22.77 1.92
N THR A 23 0.93 -21.59 2.03
CA THR A 23 2.33 -21.40 2.43
C THR A 23 2.48 -20.97 3.88
N ASP A 24 1.41 -20.91 4.66
CA ASP A 24 1.36 -20.40 6.04
C ASP A 24 2.05 -19.04 6.23
N MET A 25 1.99 -18.20 5.18
CA MET A 25 2.70 -16.94 5.20
C MET A 25 1.95 -15.88 5.98
N HIS A 26 2.55 -15.41 7.06
CA HIS A 26 2.06 -14.27 7.83
C HIS A 26 2.19 -12.95 7.04
N ASN A 27 3.18 -12.86 6.16
CA ASN A 27 3.51 -11.64 5.41
C ASN A 27 3.48 -11.91 3.91
N TYR A 28 2.59 -11.22 3.19
CA TYR A 28 2.35 -11.52 1.79
C TYR A 28 2.04 -10.29 0.94
N ALA A 29 2.37 -10.35 -0.35
CA ALA A 29 2.15 -9.28 -1.32
C ALA A 29 1.13 -9.70 -2.38
N TYR A 30 0.05 -8.92 -2.52
CA TYR A 30 -0.89 -9.04 -3.63
C TYR A 30 -0.52 -8.04 -4.72
N LEU A 31 0.31 -8.49 -5.66
CA LEU A 31 0.80 -7.69 -6.80
C LEU A 31 -0.19 -7.80 -7.97
N MET A 32 -1.37 -7.28 -7.77
CA MET A 32 -2.50 -7.42 -8.68
C MET A 32 -2.76 -6.10 -9.41
N GLU A 33 -2.92 -6.15 -10.74
CA GLU A 33 -3.13 -4.96 -11.57
C GLU A 33 -4.41 -4.21 -11.17
N MET A 34 -4.48 -2.92 -11.52
CA MET A 34 -5.66 -2.10 -11.22
C MET A 34 -6.92 -2.68 -11.90
N GLY A 35 -8.01 -2.78 -11.13
CA GLY A 35 -9.28 -3.34 -11.61
C GLY A 35 -9.42 -4.86 -11.48
N THR A 36 -8.43 -5.60 -10.94
CA THR A 36 -8.52 -7.03 -10.67
C THR A 36 -9.13 -7.39 -9.31
N GLY A 37 -9.55 -6.38 -8.53
CA GLY A 37 -10.23 -6.57 -7.25
C GLY A 37 -9.30 -6.84 -6.06
N LYS A 38 -8.15 -6.15 -5.99
CA LYS A 38 -7.20 -6.22 -4.86
C LYS A 38 -7.85 -6.09 -3.48
N THR A 39 -8.74 -5.10 -3.34
CA THR A 39 -9.44 -4.82 -2.09
C THR A 39 -10.27 -6.02 -1.65
N LEU A 40 -11.05 -6.60 -2.57
CA LEU A 40 -11.84 -7.80 -2.28
C LEU A 40 -10.95 -8.98 -1.93
N THR A 41 -9.85 -9.20 -2.65
CA THR A 41 -8.88 -10.26 -2.33
C THR A 41 -8.34 -10.12 -0.90
N ALA A 42 -7.97 -8.91 -0.48
CA ALA A 42 -7.50 -8.66 0.87
C ALA A 42 -8.60 -8.82 1.93
N LEU A 43 -9.85 -8.48 1.61
CA LEU A 43 -11.00 -8.72 2.49
C LEU A 43 -11.28 -10.23 2.64
N ILE A 44 -11.19 -11.01 1.56
CA ILE A 44 -11.35 -12.46 1.63
C ILE A 44 -10.30 -13.07 2.56
N ASP A 45 -9.04 -12.71 2.37
CA ASP A 45 -7.93 -13.17 3.20
C ASP A 45 -8.16 -12.81 4.68
N LEU A 46 -8.50 -11.56 4.97
CA LEU A 46 -8.81 -11.09 6.32
C LEU A 46 -9.95 -11.88 6.97
N LEU A 47 -11.06 -12.07 6.25
CA LEU A 47 -12.24 -12.74 6.77
C LEU A 47 -12.01 -14.24 6.97
N LEU A 48 -11.22 -14.88 6.13
CA LEU A 48 -10.84 -16.28 6.32
C LEU A 48 -9.98 -16.46 7.57
N LEU A 49 -9.03 -15.55 7.83
CA LEU A 49 -8.22 -15.59 9.05
C LEU A 49 -9.05 -15.24 10.30
N ASN A 50 -9.96 -14.28 10.19
CA ASN A 50 -10.86 -13.95 11.30
C ASN A 50 -11.83 -15.09 11.61
N ASN A 51 -12.34 -15.79 10.62
CA ASN A 51 -13.21 -16.96 10.83
C ASN A 51 -12.53 -18.14 11.52
N LYS A 52 -11.20 -18.25 11.35
CA LYS A 52 -10.35 -19.22 12.06
C LYS A 52 -9.90 -18.70 13.43
N ASP A 53 -10.41 -17.58 13.89
CA ASP A 53 -10.02 -16.89 15.13
C ASP A 53 -8.52 -16.55 15.23
N ILE A 54 -7.86 -16.39 14.06
CA ILE A 54 -6.44 -16.06 13.95
C ILE A 54 -6.22 -14.55 14.00
N VAL A 55 -7.06 -13.77 13.30
CA VAL A 55 -7.00 -12.30 13.26
C VAL A 55 -8.30 -11.71 13.79
N GLU A 56 -8.22 -10.79 14.72
CA GLU A 56 -9.37 -10.07 15.28
C GLU A 56 -9.38 -8.57 14.99
N CYS A 57 -8.23 -8.05 14.52
CA CYS A 57 -8.06 -6.65 14.20
C CYS A 57 -7.36 -6.48 12.86
N ALA A 58 -7.84 -5.56 12.04
CA ALA A 58 -7.16 -5.14 10.82
C ALA A 58 -6.98 -3.62 10.78
N VAL A 59 -5.79 -3.17 10.41
CA VAL A 59 -5.52 -1.77 10.11
C VAL A 59 -5.22 -1.64 8.62
N VAL A 60 -6.02 -0.84 7.93
CA VAL A 60 -5.84 -0.56 6.51
C VAL A 60 -5.27 0.84 6.33
N LEU A 61 -4.09 0.90 5.75
CA LEU A 61 -3.42 2.15 5.37
C LEU A 61 -3.48 2.31 3.85
N ALA A 62 -4.21 3.30 3.40
CA ALA A 62 -4.40 3.57 1.98
C ALA A 62 -4.20 5.07 1.66
N PRO A 63 -3.94 5.46 0.40
CA PRO A 63 -3.91 6.86 0.00
C PRO A 63 -5.22 7.59 0.33
N LYS A 64 -5.12 8.90 0.63
CA LYS A 64 -6.28 9.74 1.01
C LYS A 64 -7.45 9.65 0.02
N SER A 65 -7.17 9.47 -1.26
CA SER A 65 -8.19 9.30 -2.31
C SER A 65 -8.86 7.92 -2.29
N VAL A 66 -8.24 6.91 -1.69
CA VAL A 66 -8.64 5.51 -1.79
C VAL A 66 -9.22 4.95 -0.50
N TYR A 67 -8.73 5.37 0.69
CA TYR A 67 -9.09 4.73 1.96
C TYR A 67 -10.61 4.76 2.25
N ARG A 68 -11.34 5.76 1.76
CA ARG A 68 -12.80 5.82 1.88
C ARG A 68 -13.52 4.79 1.00
N ASN A 69 -12.89 4.32 -0.06
CA ASN A 69 -13.45 3.28 -0.91
C ASN A 69 -13.49 1.93 -0.18
N TRP A 70 -12.57 1.71 0.75
CA TRP A 70 -12.58 0.51 1.59
C TRP A 70 -13.89 0.34 2.38
N MET A 71 -14.45 1.44 2.90
CA MET A 71 -15.74 1.40 3.57
C MET A 71 -16.85 0.93 2.62
N LYS A 72 -16.85 1.43 1.38
CA LYS A 72 -17.85 1.00 0.37
C LYS A 72 -17.68 -0.47 0.01
N GLU A 73 -16.44 -0.91 -0.19
CA GLU A 73 -16.12 -2.31 -0.50
C GLU A 73 -16.54 -3.24 0.64
N ILE A 74 -16.22 -2.90 1.89
CA ILE A 74 -16.63 -3.65 3.08
C ILE A 74 -18.15 -3.81 3.10
N ASN A 75 -18.91 -2.73 2.98
CA ASN A 75 -20.37 -2.75 3.01
C ASN A 75 -20.98 -3.46 1.79
N THR A 76 -20.25 -3.55 0.67
CA THR A 76 -20.72 -4.21 -0.55
C THR A 76 -20.48 -5.73 -0.54
N PHE A 77 -19.43 -6.17 0.13
CA PHE A 77 -18.97 -7.56 0.05
C PHE A 77 -19.18 -8.36 1.33
N ILE A 78 -19.23 -7.72 2.49
CA ILE A 78 -19.42 -8.40 3.77
C ILE A 78 -20.92 -8.38 4.14
N SER A 79 -21.44 -9.54 4.53
CA SER A 79 -22.82 -9.63 5.01
C SER A 79 -23.02 -8.78 6.28
N SER A 80 -24.18 -8.11 6.39
CA SER A 80 -24.57 -7.39 7.59
C SER A 80 -24.70 -8.28 8.83
N ASP A 81 -24.87 -9.59 8.63
CA ASP A 81 -24.96 -10.58 9.72
C ASP A 81 -23.58 -10.96 10.27
N TYR A 82 -22.49 -10.56 9.60
CA TYR A 82 -21.16 -10.77 10.11
C TYR A 82 -20.83 -9.75 11.20
N ASP A 83 -20.31 -10.23 12.33
CA ASP A 83 -20.01 -9.36 13.48
C ASP A 83 -18.68 -8.61 13.26
N TYR A 84 -18.77 -7.42 12.71
CA TYR A 84 -17.61 -6.55 12.50
C TYR A 84 -17.91 -5.08 12.86
N LYS A 85 -16.84 -4.34 13.13
CA LYS A 85 -16.86 -2.90 13.37
C LYS A 85 -15.82 -2.22 12.51
N VAL A 86 -16.18 -1.11 11.86
CA VAL A 86 -15.24 -0.29 11.09
C VAL A 86 -15.14 1.09 11.72
N ASN A 87 -13.92 1.49 12.00
CA ASN A 87 -13.60 2.85 12.40
C ASN A 87 -12.72 3.52 11.32
N THR A 88 -12.97 4.78 11.07
CA THR A 88 -12.19 5.57 10.10
C THR A 88 -11.54 6.74 10.82
N TRP A 89 -10.23 6.91 10.62
CA TRP A 89 -9.52 8.07 11.14
C TRP A 89 -9.75 9.30 10.26
N GLU A 90 -10.10 10.43 10.87
CA GLU A 90 -10.20 11.72 10.21
C GLU A 90 -9.40 12.80 10.97
N PRO A 91 -8.61 13.63 10.25
CA PRO A 91 -7.78 14.67 10.88
C PRO A 91 -8.58 15.72 11.65
N SER A 92 -9.83 15.95 11.23
CA SER A 92 -10.75 16.94 11.75
C SER A 92 -11.77 16.38 12.74
N MET A 93 -11.50 15.23 13.38
CA MET A 93 -12.37 14.74 14.44
C MET A 93 -12.38 15.71 15.63
N ILE A 94 -13.25 16.69 15.49
CA ILE A 94 -13.65 17.62 16.53
C ILE A 94 -15.02 17.13 17.00
N ASP A 95 -15.21 16.99 18.28
CA ASP A 95 -16.54 16.74 18.85
C ASP A 95 -17.46 17.89 18.41
N PRO A 96 -18.57 17.62 17.71
CA PRO A 96 -19.47 18.65 17.23
C PRO A 96 -20.12 19.47 18.35
N TYR A 97 -20.17 18.95 19.59
CA TYR A 97 -20.80 19.59 20.75
C TYR A 97 -19.78 20.32 21.63
N THR A 98 -18.62 19.70 21.93
CA THR A 98 -17.61 20.30 22.80
C THR A 98 -16.56 21.11 22.07
N LYS A 99 -16.47 20.96 20.73
CA LYS A 99 -15.39 21.50 19.87
C LYS A 99 -13.97 21.12 20.32
N GLU A 100 -13.86 20.19 21.22
CA GLU A 100 -12.61 19.59 21.62
C GLU A 100 -12.19 18.50 20.62
N ASN A 101 -10.90 18.29 20.45
CA ASN A 101 -10.43 17.11 19.73
C ASN A 101 -10.96 15.88 20.48
N LEU A 102 -11.74 15.03 19.77
CA LEU A 102 -12.19 13.77 20.33
C LEU A 102 -10.97 13.04 20.86
N SER A 103 -10.92 12.88 22.20
CA SER A 103 -9.83 12.13 22.80
C SER A 103 -9.83 10.74 22.21
N THR A 104 -8.65 10.20 21.96
CA THR A 104 -8.44 8.84 21.44
C THR A 104 -9.26 7.82 22.27
N GLU A 105 -9.48 8.10 23.56
CA GLU A 105 -10.26 7.27 24.48
C GLU A 105 -11.75 7.21 24.12
N LYS A 106 -12.41 8.35 23.91
CA LYS A 106 -13.84 8.39 23.57
C LYS A 106 -14.14 7.70 22.24
N PHE A 107 -13.22 7.78 21.26
CA PHE A 107 -13.38 7.15 19.96
C PHE A 107 -13.31 5.61 20.02
N PHE A 108 -12.48 5.06 20.92
CA PHE A 108 -12.29 3.61 21.03
C PHE A 108 -13.18 2.92 22.07
N VAL A 109 -13.72 3.65 23.02
CA VAL A 109 -14.58 3.11 24.10
C VAL A 109 -16.04 2.96 23.67
N ALA A 110 -16.48 3.71 22.65
CA ALA A 110 -17.89 3.66 22.23
C ALA A 110 -18.16 2.42 21.34
N GLY A 111 -18.70 1.38 21.94
CA GLY A 111 -19.35 0.26 21.23
C GLY A 111 -18.93 -1.13 21.71
N ARG A 112 -19.83 -2.10 21.45
CA ARG A 112 -19.66 -3.54 21.67
C ARG A 112 -18.33 -4.04 21.04
N GLU A 113 -17.63 -4.93 21.73
CA GLU A 113 -16.56 -5.72 21.13
C GLU A 113 -17.14 -6.55 20.00
N SER A 114 -16.61 -6.37 18.80
CA SER A 114 -17.00 -7.14 17.63
C SER A 114 -15.94 -8.19 17.32
N LYS A 115 -16.36 -9.28 16.70
CA LYS A 115 -15.46 -10.37 16.28
C LYS A 115 -14.30 -9.87 15.42
N LEU A 116 -14.56 -8.88 14.57
CA LEU A 116 -13.54 -8.23 13.73
C LEU A 116 -13.60 -6.71 13.88
N HIS A 117 -12.47 -6.10 14.20
CA HIS A 117 -12.32 -4.65 14.23
C HIS A 117 -11.44 -4.16 13.08
N VAL A 118 -12.00 -3.42 12.14
CA VAL A 118 -11.27 -2.82 11.02
C VAL A 118 -11.07 -1.33 11.27
N PHE A 119 -9.82 -0.87 11.18
CA PHE A 119 -9.46 0.54 11.29
C PHE A 119 -8.90 1.05 9.96
N LEU A 120 -9.55 2.04 9.38
CA LEU A 120 -9.18 2.66 8.10
C LEU A 120 -8.45 3.99 8.34
N MET A 121 -7.27 4.17 7.77
CA MET A 121 -6.49 5.39 7.93
C MET A 121 -5.76 5.76 6.63
N ASN A 122 -5.65 7.07 6.36
CA ASN A 122 -4.84 7.50 5.22
C ASN A 122 -3.34 7.44 5.58
N ILE A 123 -2.56 6.85 4.69
CA ILE A 123 -1.14 6.58 4.92
C ILE A 123 -0.27 7.84 5.08
N GLU A 124 -0.69 8.96 4.47
CA GLU A 124 0.00 10.24 4.57
C GLU A 124 0.08 10.74 6.01
N SER A 125 -0.91 10.39 6.83
CA SER A 125 -0.98 10.77 8.25
C SER A 125 0.18 10.24 9.06
N LEU A 126 0.83 9.15 8.62
CA LEU A 126 2.03 8.64 9.27
C LEU A 126 3.23 9.59 9.19
N SER A 127 3.15 10.64 8.35
CA SER A 127 4.16 11.71 8.31
C SER A 127 3.97 12.74 9.42
N THR A 128 2.83 12.72 10.14
CA THR A 128 2.48 13.69 11.17
C THR A 128 2.54 13.07 12.58
N PRO A 129 2.91 13.87 13.62
CA PRO A 129 2.86 13.39 15.00
C PRO A 129 1.45 12.96 15.42
N LYS A 130 0.41 13.72 15.03
CA LYS A 130 -1.00 13.41 15.36
C LYS A 130 -1.41 12.04 14.84
N GLY A 131 -1.15 11.74 13.55
CA GLY A 131 -1.49 10.45 12.96
C GLY A 131 -0.72 9.29 13.60
N MET A 132 0.57 9.50 13.89
CA MET A 132 1.39 8.48 14.56
C MET A 132 0.91 8.19 15.97
N ASN A 133 0.64 9.23 16.77
CA ASN A 133 0.15 9.06 18.14
C ASN A 133 -1.19 8.34 18.16
N TYR A 134 -2.07 8.66 17.21
CA TYR A 134 -3.37 8.04 17.10
C TYR A 134 -3.28 6.55 16.75
N LEU A 135 -2.49 6.20 15.73
CA LEU A 135 -2.27 4.80 15.36
C LEU A 135 -1.60 4.02 16.49
N SER A 136 -0.61 4.63 17.17
CA SER A 136 0.06 4.02 18.33
C SER A 136 -0.93 3.74 19.47
N ALA A 137 -1.80 4.70 19.80
CA ALA A 137 -2.82 4.55 20.83
C ALA A 137 -3.89 3.51 20.44
N PHE A 138 -4.20 3.35 19.16
CA PHE A 138 -5.07 2.28 18.71
C PHE A 138 -4.41 0.91 18.88
N LEU A 139 -3.18 0.75 18.38
CA LEU A 139 -2.45 -0.51 18.43
C LEU A 139 -2.10 -0.95 19.86
N SER A 140 -1.84 -0.02 20.80
CA SER A 140 -1.55 -0.36 22.20
C SER A 140 -2.70 -1.04 22.94
N ARG A 141 -3.90 -1.04 22.36
CA ARG A 141 -5.12 -1.68 22.90
C ARG A 141 -5.50 -2.96 22.15
N LYS A 142 -4.63 -3.45 21.26
CA LYS A 142 -4.86 -4.62 20.43
C LYS A 142 -3.81 -5.68 20.67
N ASP A 143 -4.20 -6.92 20.52
CA ASP A 143 -3.26 -8.03 20.44
C ASP A 143 -2.57 -7.98 19.07
N LEU A 144 -1.27 -7.61 19.06
CA LEU A 144 -0.50 -7.48 17.84
C LEU A 144 -0.26 -8.84 17.17
N SER A 145 -0.31 -9.94 17.92
CA SER A 145 -0.22 -11.31 17.39
C SER A 145 -1.47 -11.71 16.61
N ARG A 146 -2.60 -11.05 16.85
CA ARG A 146 -3.89 -11.24 16.18
C ARG A 146 -4.30 -10.03 15.32
N THR A 147 -3.35 -9.18 15.01
CA THR A 147 -3.56 -7.97 14.19
C THR A 147 -2.98 -8.14 12.80
N MET A 148 -3.74 -7.72 11.79
CA MET A 148 -3.29 -7.62 10.41
C MET A 148 -3.11 -6.15 10.00
N MET A 149 -1.95 -5.82 9.42
CA MET A 149 -1.69 -4.52 8.80
C MET A 149 -1.71 -4.65 7.28
N ILE A 150 -2.58 -3.89 6.63
CA ILE A 150 -2.72 -3.87 5.17
C ILE A 150 -2.26 -2.49 4.67
N VAL A 151 -1.32 -2.46 3.73
CA VAL A 151 -0.90 -1.24 3.03
C VAL A 151 -1.39 -1.32 1.59
N ASP A 152 -2.40 -0.53 1.28
CA ASP A 152 -2.92 -0.38 -0.08
C ASP A 152 -2.11 0.67 -0.84
N GLU A 153 -1.93 0.44 -2.14
CA GLU A 153 -1.00 1.19 -3.00
C GLU A 153 0.38 1.35 -2.34
N SER A 154 1.01 0.21 -2.06
CA SER A 154 2.27 0.12 -1.31
C SER A 154 3.44 0.90 -1.93
N THR A 155 3.35 1.33 -3.19
CA THR A 155 4.29 2.27 -3.81
C THR A 155 4.40 3.60 -3.06
N THR A 156 3.43 3.94 -2.22
CA THR A 156 3.47 5.11 -1.33
C THR A 156 4.59 5.03 -0.29
N ILE A 157 5.08 3.83 0.02
CA ILE A 157 6.16 3.57 0.99
C ILE A 157 7.48 3.15 0.32
N LYS A 158 7.64 3.27 -1.00
CA LYS A 158 8.84 2.85 -1.74
C LYS A 158 10.12 3.63 -1.39
N THR A 159 9.99 4.83 -0.80
CA THR A 159 11.13 5.69 -0.49
C THR A 159 11.64 5.43 0.93
N PRO A 160 12.87 4.89 1.12
CA PRO A 160 13.38 4.50 2.44
C PRO A 160 13.56 5.68 3.40
N THR A 161 13.84 6.87 2.87
CA THR A 161 14.08 8.08 3.67
C THR A 161 12.80 8.81 4.07
N ALA A 162 11.68 8.48 3.44
CA ALA A 162 10.40 9.14 3.72
C ALA A 162 9.94 8.89 5.17
N LYS A 163 9.48 9.96 5.85
CA LYS A 163 9.05 9.90 7.25
C LYS A 163 7.95 8.85 7.46
N ARG A 164 6.96 8.79 6.57
CA ARG A 164 5.88 7.79 6.63
C ARG A 164 6.40 6.37 6.57
N THR A 165 7.38 6.08 5.69
CA THR A 165 7.97 4.74 5.54
C THR A 165 8.70 4.30 6.80
N LYS A 166 9.54 5.18 7.37
CA LYS A 166 10.25 4.91 8.62
C LYS A 166 9.29 4.69 9.78
N ASN A 167 8.29 5.55 9.89
CA ASN A 167 7.29 5.46 10.94
C ASN A 167 6.45 4.19 10.82
N LEU A 168 6.04 3.81 9.60
CA LEU A 168 5.31 2.58 9.34
C LEU A 168 6.11 1.36 9.79
N ILE A 169 7.33 1.19 9.29
CA ILE A 169 8.19 0.04 9.62
C ILE A 169 8.41 -0.05 11.14
N LYS A 170 8.60 1.10 11.81
CA LYS A 170 8.78 1.14 13.26
C LYS A 170 7.55 0.67 14.02
N ILE A 171 6.36 1.21 13.68
CA ILE A 171 5.14 0.94 14.46
C ILE A 171 4.55 -0.45 14.20
N THR A 172 4.90 -1.06 13.07
CA THR A 172 4.38 -2.38 12.67
C THR A 172 5.34 -3.54 12.95
N LYS A 173 6.43 -3.28 13.69
CA LYS A 173 7.49 -4.28 13.92
C LYS A 173 6.94 -5.58 14.52
N ASP A 174 6.06 -5.46 15.49
CA ASP A 174 5.55 -6.60 16.27
C ASP A 174 4.18 -7.11 15.79
N ILE A 175 3.67 -6.56 14.68
CA ILE A 175 2.42 -7.03 14.06
C ILE A 175 2.68 -8.32 13.31
N ALA A 176 1.88 -9.35 13.61
CA ALA A 176 2.10 -10.70 13.10
C ALA A 176 1.75 -10.83 11.61
N TYR A 177 0.66 -10.20 11.15
CA TYR A 177 0.16 -10.36 9.77
C TYR A 177 0.30 -9.05 9.00
N LYS A 178 0.99 -9.10 7.85
CA LYS A 178 1.18 -7.91 7.01
C LYS A 178 0.85 -8.20 5.56
N ARG A 179 0.18 -7.25 4.92
CA ARG A 179 -0.18 -7.33 3.49
C ARG A 179 0.20 -6.04 2.79
N ILE A 180 0.72 -6.16 1.60
CA ILE A 180 0.84 -5.04 0.66
C ILE A 180 0.02 -5.32 -0.58
N LEU A 181 -0.66 -4.28 -1.07
CA LEU A 181 -1.47 -4.32 -2.28
C LEU A 181 -0.93 -3.29 -3.26
N THR A 182 -0.63 -3.69 -4.47
CA THR A 182 -0.26 -2.77 -5.56
C THR A 182 -0.35 -3.43 -6.92
N GLY A 183 -0.72 -2.67 -7.94
CA GLY A 183 -0.66 -3.13 -9.33
C GLY A 183 0.70 -2.89 -10.00
N THR A 184 1.48 -1.97 -9.45
CA THR A 184 2.75 -1.51 -10.03
C THR A 184 3.84 -1.40 -8.96
N PRO A 185 4.37 -2.53 -8.45
CA PRO A 185 5.33 -2.52 -7.35
C PRO A 185 6.63 -1.78 -7.69
N VAL A 186 7.00 -1.78 -8.96
CA VAL A 186 8.15 -1.05 -9.52
C VAL A 186 7.63 0.11 -10.37
N THR A 187 7.96 1.35 -10.00
CA THR A 187 7.53 2.55 -10.73
C THR A 187 8.66 3.26 -11.45
N LYS A 188 9.85 3.33 -10.85
CA LYS A 188 11.03 3.99 -11.41
C LYS A 188 12.21 3.04 -11.54
N SER A 189 12.40 2.18 -10.56
CA SER A 189 13.53 1.26 -10.53
C SER A 189 13.21 0.02 -9.70
N PRO A 190 13.91 -1.11 -9.93
CA PRO A 190 13.79 -2.31 -9.09
C PRO A 190 14.05 -2.05 -7.61
N LEU A 191 14.74 -0.95 -7.28
CA LEU A 191 15.01 -0.56 -5.89
C LEU A 191 13.75 -0.10 -5.14
N ASP A 192 12.68 0.25 -5.85
CA ASP A 192 11.38 0.62 -5.26
C ASP A 192 10.76 -0.52 -4.43
N ILE A 193 11.19 -1.76 -4.67
CA ILE A 193 10.71 -2.96 -3.98
C ILE A 193 11.21 -3.05 -2.53
N TYR A 194 12.40 -2.53 -2.24
CA TYR A 194 13.06 -2.76 -0.96
C TYR A 194 12.17 -2.47 0.25
N THR A 195 11.67 -1.26 0.35
CA THR A 195 10.89 -0.83 1.53
C THR A 195 9.51 -1.45 1.61
N GLN A 196 8.92 -1.81 0.47
CA GLN A 196 7.65 -2.50 0.42
C GLN A 196 7.78 -3.90 1.05
N PHE A 197 8.84 -4.63 0.69
CA PHE A 197 9.11 -5.96 1.26
C PHE A 197 9.76 -5.88 2.65
N ALA A 198 10.54 -4.84 2.95
CA ALA A 198 11.04 -4.61 4.30
C ALA A 198 9.91 -4.30 5.31
N PHE A 199 8.78 -3.75 4.86
CA PHE A 199 7.57 -3.65 5.68
C PHE A 199 6.98 -5.04 5.98
N LEU A 200 6.94 -5.94 5.01
CA LEU A 200 6.49 -7.32 5.22
C LEU A 200 7.42 -8.04 6.20
N ASP A 201 8.65 -8.27 5.78
CA ASP A 201 9.74 -8.79 6.61
C ASP A 201 11.09 -8.42 5.96
N THR A 202 11.99 -7.86 6.75
CA THR A 202 13.35 -7.49 6.30
C THR A 202 14.18 -8.68 5.82
N LYS A 203 13.81 -9.90 6.21
CA LYS A 203 14.52 -11.13 5.84
C LYS A 203 14.19 -11.61 4.42
N ILE A 204 13.03 -11.26 3.87
CA ILE A 204 12.55 -11.76 2.55
C ILE A 204 13.58 -11.48 1.46
N LEU A 205 14.09 -10.24 1.39
CA LEU A 205 15.06 -9.86 0.36
C LEU A 205 16.52 -10.25 0.71
N GLY A 206 16.75 -10.75 1.93
CA GLY A 206 18.07 -11.20 2.38
C GLY A 206 19.12 -10.11 2.52
N GLN A 207 18.71 -8.85 2.67
CA GLN A 207 19.61 -7.71 2.83
C GLN A 207 19.27 -6.92 4.10
N SER A 208 20.31 -6.64 4.90
CA SER A 208 20.15 -5.99 6.22
C SER A 208 19.64 -4.55 6.15
N ASN A 209 19.90 -3.85 5.04
CA ASN A 209 19.50 -2.46 4.86
C ASN A 209 19.44 -2.08 3.38
N TYR A 210 18.85 -0.90 3.09
CA TYR A 210 18.69 -0.39 1.74
C TYR A 210 20.01 -0.22 0.98
N TYR A 211 21.09 0.18 1.63
CA TYR A 211 22.37 0.38 0.96
C TYR A 211 22.99 -0.93 0.50
N ALA A 212 22.91 -1.98 1.32
CA ALA A 212 23.32 -3.32 0.95
C ALA A 212 22.45 -3.87 -0.21
N PHE A 213 21.14 -3.66 -0.16
CA PHE A 213 20.22 -4.01 -1.24
C PHE A 213 20.58 -3.27 -2.54
N ARG A 214 20.78 -1.96 -2.46
CA ARG A 214 21.20 -1.16 -3.62
C ARG A 214 22.53 -1.63 -4.19
N ALA A 215 23.52 -1.90 -3.37
CA ALA A 215 24.83 -2.38 -3.83
C ALA A 215 24.74 -3.75 -4.51
N ARG A 216 23.82 -4.62 -4.08
CA ARG A 216 23.62 -5.94 -4.69
C ARG A 216 22.94 -5.87 -6.06
N TYR A 217 21.91 -5.02 -6.20
CA TYR A 217 21.03 -5.02 -7.37
C TYR A 217 21.24 -3.86 -8.34
N ALA A 218 22.00 -2.82 -7.97
CA ALA A 218 22.34 -1.72 -8.87
C ALA A 218 23.82 -1.74 -9.28
N LYS A 219 24.08 -1.41 -10.54
CA LYS A 219 25.42 -1.08 -11.06
C LYS A 219 25.70 0.36 -10.75
N ILE A 220 26.71 0.64 -9.91
CA ILE A 220 27.01 1.99 -9.44
C ILE A 220 28.41 2.39 -9.87
N ILE A 221 28.54 3.58 -10.46
CA ILE A 221 29.83 4.22 -10.71
C ILE A 221 29.93 5.50 -9.88
N ASN A 222 31.13 5.80 -9.40
CA ASN A 222 31.41 7.05 -8.70
C ASN A 222 31.85 8.11 -9.72
N ARG A 223 31.00 9.10 -9.95
CA ARG A 223 31.29 10.20 -10.87
C ARG A 223 31.90 11.38 -10.11
N PRO A 224 33.06 11.90 -10.52
CA PRO A 224 33.62 13.09 -9.90
C PRO A 224 32.78 14.32 -10.28
N THR A 225 32.63 15.24 -9.32
CA THR A 225 32.06 16.58 -9.56
C THR A 225 33.21 17.58 -9.77
N SER A 226 32.89 18.73 -10.36
CA SER A 226 33.84 19.86 -10.53
C SER A 226 34.48 20.34 -9.23
N GLY A 227 33.90 20.01 -8.06
CA GLY A 227 34.43 20.32 -6.74
C GLY A 227 35.20 19.18 -6.04
N GLY A 228 35.63 18.15 -6.77
CA GLY A 228 36.42 17.02 -6.23
C GLY A 228 35.63 16.00 -5.40
N ARG A 229 34.32 16.19 -5.23
CA ARG A 229 33.43 15.22 -4.56
C ARG A 229 32.98 14.16 -5.55
N HIS A 230 32.79 12.94 -5.08
CA HIS A 230 32.24 11.85 -5.87
C HIS A 230 30.77 11.64 -5.47
N PHE A 231 29.91 11.39 -6.47
CA PHE A 231 28.54 10.96 -6.21
C PHE A 231 28.25 9.63 -6.90
N PRO A 232 27.50 8.72 -6.24
CA PRO A 232 27.16 7.43 -6.81
C PRO A 232 26.07 7.59 -7.86
N LEU A 233 26.38 7.25 -9.11
CA LEU A 233 25.44 7.22 -10.22
C LEU A 233 25.07 5.77 -10.54
N ILE A 234 23.76 5.48 -10.59
CA ILE A 234 23.25 4.17 -11.02
C ILE A 234 23.25 4.17 -12.56
N THR A 235 23.99 3.24 -13.16
CA THR A 235 24.10 3.06 -14.62
C THR A 235 23.28 1.88 -15.13
N GLY A 236 22.76 1.05 -14.25
CA GLY A 236 21.94 -0.11 -14.59
C GLY A 236 21.61 -0.98 -13.38
N TYR A 237 21.01 -2.11 -13.65
CA TYR A 237 20.62 -3.08 -12.63
C TYR A 237 21.19 -4.46 -12.97
N GLN A 238 21.26 -5.32 -11.96
CA GLN A 238 21.83 -6.67 -12.06
C GLN A 238 21.11 -7.63 -11.13
N ARG A 239 21.26 -8.95 -11.36
CA ARG A 239 20.67 -10.02 -10.52
C ARG A 239 19.15 -9.89 -10.38
N LEU A 240 18.46 -9.46 -11.43
CA LEU A 240 17.02 -9.23 -11.38
C LEU A 240 16.25 -10.53 -11.23
N GLU A 241 16.72 -11.63 -11.82
CA GLU A 241 16.13 -12.97 -11.68
C GLU A 241 16.15 -13.44 -10.22
N GLU A 242 17.28 -13.29 -9.52
CA GLU A 242 17.36 -13.57 -8.08
C GLU A 242 16.38 -12.73 -7.26
N LEU A 243 16.22 -11.45 -7.63
CA LEU A 243 15.28 -10.56 -6.96
C LEU A 243 13.83 -11.01 -7.19
N GLU A 244 13.49 -11.39 -8.42
CA GLU A 244 12.17 -11.89 -8.79
C GLU A 244 11.82 -13.19 -8.06
N GLU A 245 12.73 -14.15 -7.97
CA GLU A 245 12.54 -15.38 -7.21
C GLU A 245 12.19 -15.09 -5.75
N LYS A 246 12.94 -14.19 -5.10
CA LYS A 246 12.66 -13.80 -3.70
C LYS A 246 11.30 -13.12 -3.54
N ILE A 247 10.93 -12.27 -4.48
CA ILE A 247 9.64 -11.58 -4.47
C ILE A 247 8.49 -12.57 -4.59
N TYR A 248 8.55 -13.44 -5.61
CA TYR A 248 7.44 -14.34 -5.92
C TYR A 248 7.28 -15.51 -4.94
N THR A 249 8.26 -15.79 -4.11
CA THR A 249 8.08 -16.67 -2.96
C THR A 249 7.06 -16.09 -1.95
N HIS A 250 6.92 -14.76 -1.87
CA HIS A 250 6.07 -14.06 -0.91
C HIS A 250 5.02 -13.17 -1.60
N ALA A 251 4.71 -13.42 -2.86
CA ALA A 251 3.81 -12.60 -3.63
C ALA A 251 3.00 -13.40 -4.65
N PHE A 252 1.75 -12.98 -4.83
CA PHE A 252 0.93 -13.41 -5.96
C PHE A 252 0.80 -12.25 -6.95
N ARG A 253 1.09 -12.54 -8.21
CA ARG A 253 0.96 -11.57 -9.29
C ARG A 253 -0.15 -11.99 -10.24
N VAL A 254 -0.98 -11.02 -10.65
CA VAL A 254 -1.94 -11.21 -11.72
C VAL A 254 -2.08 -9.93 -12.53
N LYS A 255 -2.11 -10.07 -13.84
CA LYS A 255 -2.41 -8.98 -14.78
C LYS A 255 -3.88 -8.99 -15.13
N LYS A 256 -4.39 -7.83 -15.55
CA LYS A 256 -5.78 -7.68 -15.94
C LYS A 256 -6.15 -8.54 -17.15
N GLU A 257 -5.25 -8.67 -18.11
CA GLU A 257 -5.41 -9.52 -19.29
C GLU A 257 -5.51 -11.03 -18.99
N GLU A 258 -5.01 -11.45 -17.82
CA GLU A 258 -5.03 -12.86 -17.38
C GLU A 258 -6.33 -13.27 -16.68
N CYS A 259 -7.16 -12.30 -16.29
CA CYS A 259 -8.33 -12.56 -15.43
C CYS A 259 -9.66 -12.02 -15.96
N THR A 260 -9.66 -11.34 -17.08
CA THR A 260 -10.90 -10.79 -17.67
C THR A 260 -10.84 -10.87 -19.20
N ASP A 261 -11.89 -11.38 -19.81
CA ASP A 261 -12.11 -11.30 -21.26
C ASP A 261 -12.46 -9.87 -21.65
N LEU A 262 -11.46 -9.01 -21.67
CA LEU A 262 -11.64 -7.63 -22.10
C LEU A 262 -11.27 -7.50 -23.56
N PRO A 263 -12.02 -6.68 -24.33
CA PRO A 263 -11.59 -6.31 -25.67
C PRO A 263 -10.26 -5.58 -25.64
N ASP A 264 -9.52 -5.67 -26.73
CA ASP A 264 -8.23 -5.01 -26.89
C ASP A 264 -8.34 -3.51 -26.63
N LYS A 265 -7.27 -2.94 -26.06
CA LYS A 265 -7.20 -1.49 -25.81
C LYS A 265 -7.17 -0.75 -27.14
N VAL A 266 -8.21 0.03 -27.44
CA VAL A 266 -8.26 0.90 -28.61
C VAL A 266 -7.70 2.26 -28.24
N TYR A 267 -6.58 2.64 -28.86
CA TYR A 267 -5.98 3.95 -28.68
C TYR A 267 -6.47 4.89 -29.78
N GLN A 268 -7.20 5.94 -29.44
CA GLN A 268 -7.60 6.98 -30.36
C GLN A 268 -6.84 8.28 -30.10
N LYS A 269 -6.22 8.82 -31.14
CA LYS A 269 -5.64 10.17 -31.08
C LYS A 269 -6.74 11.18 -31.37
N ARG A 270 -7.01 12.07 -30.40
CA ARG A 270 -7.90 13.23 -30.61
C ARG A 270 -7.03 14.48 -30.67
N PHE A 271 -7.10 15.16 -31.79
CA PHE A 271 -6.48 16.47 -31.96
C PHE A 271 -7.45 17.54 -31.47
N VAL A 272 -6.98 18.41 -30.59
CA VAL A 272 -7.75 19.54 -30.08
C VAL A 272 -6.98 20.82 -30.41
N THR A 273 -7.71 21.85 -30.85
CA THR A 273 -7.13 23.17 -31.13
C THR A 273 -7.09 23.95 -29.81
N MET A 274 -5.94 24.46 -29.47
CA MET A 274 -5.80 25.35 -28.30
C MET A 274 -6.49 26.68 -28.58
N SER A 275 -7.12 27.26 -27.54
CA SER A 275 -7.54 28.66 -27.62
C SER A 275 -6.34 29.59 -27.73
N GLU A 276 -6.52 30.80 -28.26
CA GLU A 276 -5.42 31.77 -28.40
C GLU A 276 -4.67 32.01 -27.06
N LYS A 277 -5.41 32.12 -25.95
CA LYS A 277 -4.82 32.30 -24.61
C LYS A 277 -3.96 31.09 -24.19
N GLN A 278 -4.41 29.86 -24.50
CA GLN A 278 -3.65 28.64 -24.21
C GLN A 278 -2.42 28.53 -25.09
N LEU A 279 -2.53 28.91 -26.37
CA LEU A 279 -1.40 28.88 -27.31
C LEU A 279 -0.31 29.85 -26.88
N VAL A 280 -0.67 31.10 -26.50
CA VAL A 280 0.29 32.09 -26.01
C VAL A 280 1.01 31.59 -24.73
N ALA A 281 0.27 31.03 -23.77
CA ALA A 281 0.84 30.45 -22.57
C ALA A 281 1.77 29.28 -22.87
N TYR A 282 1.38 28.38 -23.75
CA TYR A 282 2.17 27.23 -24.19
C TYR A 282 3.48 27.67 -24.87
N GLU A 283 3.41 28.61 -25.80
CA GLU A 283 4.61 29.13 -26.49
C GLU A 283 5.56 29.86 -25.54
N SER A 284 5.01 30.65 -24.60
CA SER A 284 5.81 31.30 -23.56
C SER A 284 6.57 30.27 -22.72
N LEU A 285 5.89 29.21 -22.24
CA LEU A 285 6.52 28.11 -21.50
C LEU A 285 7.56 27.37 -22.35
N ARG A 286 7.27 27.13 -23.62
CA ARG A 286 8.19 26.45 -24.54
C ARG A 286 9.47 27.27 -24.75
N ARG A 287 9.37 28.60 -24.96
CA ARG A 287 10.53 29.49 -25.14
C ARG A 287 11.38 29.55 -23.85
N ASN A 288 10.75 29.72 -22.70
CA ASN A 288 11.45 29.78 -21.41
C ASN A 288 12.10 28.43 -21.03
N ALA A 289 11.44 27.28 -21.31
CA ALA A 289 12.03 25.98 -21.08
C ALA A 289 13.23 25.69 -22.00
N MET A 290 13.23 26.18 -23.25
CA MET A 290 14.42 26.10 -24.13
C MET A 290 15.56 26.99 -23.66
N PHE A 291 15.29 28.11 -22.98
CA PHE A 291 16.32 28.98 -22.42
C PHE A 291 17.05 28.35 -21.22
N ILE A 292 16.34 27.55 -20.41
CA ILE A 292 16.93 26.86 -19.25
C ILE A 292 17.83 25.66 -19.65
N PHE A 293 17.64 25.12 -20.85
CA PHE A 293 18.45 23.98 -21.35
C PHE A 293 19.63 24.37 -22.24
N ASN A 294 19.80 25.64 -22.59
CA ASN A 294 20.87 26.13 -23.44
C ASN A 294 21.96 26.91 -22.67
N ASP A 295 21.82 27.07 -21.35
CA ASP A 295 22.86 27.50 -20.43
C ASP A 295 23.44 26.29 -19.67
#